data_b569f5591925d744bbbb29114d8f29f5
#
_entry.id   b569f5591925d744bbbb29114d8f29f5
#
_cell.length_a   1.000
_cell.length_b   1.000
_cell.length_c   1.000
_cell.angle_alpha   90.00
_cell.angle_beta   90.00
_cell.angle_gamma   90.00
#
_symmetry.space_group_name_H-M   'P 1'
#
loop_
_entity.id
_entity.type
_entity.pdbx_description
1 polymer ?
#
loop_
_entity_poly.entity_id
_entity_poly.type
_entity_poly.pdbx_seq_one_letter_code
_entity_poly.pdbx_strand_id
1 'polypeptide(L)'
;MRFAPYAAYTALAAAVVLTAGCANMTETQQGAARGAGIGAIAGTVIGAAADGRDGALRGAVIGAGVGAIGGHIWSTRMEEQRRAMEQSTRGTGVEVTQTADNQLKLHIPSDVSFAVGRADIQPNFRPILDTFAQGMARNPNARVRIIGHTDSTGTDAINNPLSLNRAASVRDYLVSRGVSMGSISIDGRGSREPVASNDTAAGRAQNRRVEIFMAEVAPR
;
A
#
# COMPACT_ATOMS: atom_id res chain seq x y z
N MET A 1 -16.75 36.87 -44.31
CA MET A 1 -15.45 36.92 -43.62
C MET A 1 -15.16 35.54 -43.02
N ARG A 2 -14.13 34.90 -43.56
CA ARG A 2 -13.74 33.52 -43.22
C ARG A 2 -12.71 33.60 -42.11
N PHE A 3 -12.96 33.00 -40.92
CA PHE A 3 -11.92 32.72 -39.95
C PHE A 3 -11.64 31.23 -39.90
N ALA A 4 -10.40 30.94 -40.18
CA ALA A 4 -9.82 29.68 -40.50
C ALA A 4 -9.28 28.90 -39.26
N PRO A 5 -8.80 27.66 -39.42
CA PRO A 5 -8.72 26.61 -38.41
C PRO A 5 -7.29 26.49 -37.91
N TYR A 6 -6.85 27.33 -37.01
CA TYR A 6 -5.52 27.19 -36.35
C TYR A 6 -5.57 26.46 -34.99
N ALA A 7 -6.77 26.14 -34.47
CA ALA A 7 -6.91 25.50 -33.17
C ALA A 7 -6.62 23.97 -33.16
N ALA A 8 -6.53 23.33 -34.33
CA ALA A 8 -6.38 21.87 -34.41
C ALA A 8 -4.90 21.40 -34.40
N TYR A 9 -3.94 22.27 -34.72
CA TYR A 9 -2.54 21.86 -34.78
C TYR A 9 -1.74 21.99 -33.50
N THR A 10 -2.22 22.74 -32.53
CA THR A 10 -1.57 22.90 -31.21
C THR A 10 -1.78 21.71 -30.28
N ALA A 11 -2.85 20.95 -30.47
CA ALA A 11 -3.13 19.76 -29.63
C ALA A 11 -2.27 18.55 -30.02
N LEU A 12 -1.84 18.45 -31.30
CA LEU A 12 -1.05 17.32 -31.78
C LEU A 12 0.45 17.44 -31.43
N ALA A 13 0.97 18.67 -31.34
CA ALA A 13 2.36 18.93 -30.98
C ALA A 13 2.68 18.64 -29.51
N ALA A 14 1.70 18.77 -28.59
CA ALA A 14 1.87 18.50 -27.16
C ALA A 14 1.94 16.98 -26.86
N ALA A 15 1.31 16.13 -27.69
CA ALA A 15 1.31 14.69 -27.49
C ALA A 15 2.63 14.01 -27.88
N VAL A 16 3.38 14.58 -28.84
CA VAL A 16 4.64 13.99 -29.37
C VAL A 16 5.82 14.26 -28.43
N VAL A 17 5.79 15.35 -27.64
CA VAL A 17 6.88 15.68 -26.72
C VAL A 17 6.92 14.75 -25.49
N LEU A 18 5.79 14.13 -25.11
CA LEU A 18 5.71 13.24 -23.97
C LEU A 18 6.32 11.83 -24.24
N THR A 19 6.46 11.42 -25.49
CA THR A 19 6.99 10.09 -25.82
C THR A 19 8.51 10.05 -26.02
N ALA A 20 9.15 11.18 -26.27
CA ALA A 20 10.60 11.26 -26.48
C ALA A 20 11.42 11.35 -25.18
N GLY A 21 10.78 11.66 -24.04
CA GLY A 21 11.46 11.85 -22.76
C GLY A 21 11.84 10.56 -22.01
N CYS A 22 11.27 9.41 -22.39
CA CYS A 22 11.46 8.17 -21.62
C CYS A 22 12.67 7.33 -22.05
N ALA A 23 13.30 7.62 -23.17
CA ALA A 23 14.36 6.77 -23.74
C ALA A 23 15.71 6.86 -23.01
N ASN A 24 15.97 7.93 -22.24
CA ASN A 24 17.22 8.16 -21.52
C ASN A 24 17.06 8.27 -19.99
N MET A 25 15.95 7.79 -19.44
CA MET A 25 15.74 7.80 -18.01
C MET A 25 16.44 6.63 -17.34
N THR A 26 17.10 6.87 -16.20
CA THR A 26 17.59 5.81 -15.32
C THR A 26 16.42 4.98 -14.77
N GLU A 27 16.68 3.75 -14.32
CA GLU A 27 15.64 2.89 -13.73
C GLU A 27 14.90 3.59 -12.58
N THR A 28 15.58 4.37 -11.76
CA THR A 28 15.00 5.19 -10.69
C THR A 28 14.06 6.27 -11.23
N GLN A 29 14.46 6.95 -12.31
CA GLN A 29 13.63 7.97 -12.97
C GLN A 29 12.41 7.34 -13.65
N GLN A 30 12.56 6.17 -14.25
CA GLN A 30 11.45 5.41 -14.84
C GLN A 30 10.47 4.93 -13.75
N GLY A 31 10.98 4.48 -12.60
CA GLY A 31 10.17 4.11 -11.45
C GLY A 31 9.37 5.28 -10.91
N ALA A 32 10.00 6.44 -10.75
CA ALA A 32 9.33 7.67 -10.31
C ALA A 32 8.27 8.14 -11.33
N ALA A 33 8.56 8.08 -12.63
CA ALA A 33 7.61 8.45 -13.67
C ALA A 33 6.40 7.50 -13.73
N ARG A 34 6.62 6.19 -13.54
CA ARG A 34 5.54 5.19 -13.44
C ARG A 34 4.72 5.38 -12.17
N GLY A 35 5.38 5.63 -11.03
CA GLY A 35 4.71 5.91 -9.77
C GLY A 35 3.85 7.17 -9.82
N ALA A 36 4.36 8.24 -10.44
CA ALA A 36 3.60 9.46 -10.68
C ALA A 36 2.38 9.22 -11.57
N GLY A 37 2.52 8.39 -12.62
CA GLY A 37 1.42 8.02 -13.52
C GLY A 37 0.32 7.23 -12.79
N ILE A 38 0.69 6.22 -12.02
CA ILE A 38 -0.26 5.40 -11.23
C ILE A 38 -0.91 6.25 -10.14
N GLY A 39 -0.14 7.06 -9.43
CA GLY A 39 -0.66 7.96 -8.40
C GLY A 39 -1.62 8.99 -8.97
N ALA A 40 -1.35 9.54 -10.16
CA ALA A 40 -2.26 10.46 -10.83
C ALA A 40 -3.59 9.79 -11.18
N ILE A 41 -3.58 8.56 -11.71
CA ILE A 41 -4.79 7.81 -12.05
C ILE A 41 -5.60 7.51 -10.79
N ALA A 42 -4.97 6.97 -9.74
CA ALA A 42 -5.64 6.68 -8.49
C ALA A 42 -6.21 7.94 -7.84
N GLY A 43 -5.43 9.03 -7.79
CA GLY A 43 -5.87 10.30 -7.26
C GLY A 43 -7.02 10.92 -8.05
N THR A 44 -7.04 10.76 -9.39
CA THR A 44 -8.13 11.22 -10.25
C THR A 44 -9.45 10.53 -9.90
N VAL A 45 -9.43 9.22 -9.68
CA VAL A 45 -10.65 8.45 -9.34
C VAL A 45 -11.19 8.86 -7.97
N ILE A 46 -10.32 8.95 -6.96
CA ILE A 46 -10.71 9.36 -5.61
C ILE A 46 -11.19 10.81 -5.59
N GLY A 47 -10.46 11.71 -6.25
CA GLY A 47 -10.81 13.11 -6.33
C GLY A 47 -12.14 13.36 -7.09
N ALA A 48 -12.39 12.62 -8.16
CA ALA A 48 -13.64 12.72 -8.92
C ALA A 48 -14.85 12.26 -8.09
N ALA A 49 -14.68 11.25 -7.25
CA ALA A 49 -15.74 10.78 -6.35
C ALA A 49 -16.08 11.79 -5.25
N ALA A 50 -15.11 12.65 -4.85
CA ALA A 50 -15.30 13.64 -3.80
C ALA A 50 -15.84 14.98 -4.31
N ASP A 51 -15.37 15.49 -5.44
CA ASP A 51 -15.64 16.87 -5.87
C ASP A 51 -15.70 17.03 -7.41
N GLY A 52 -16.09 16.00 -8.14
CA GLY A 52 -16.26 16.03 -9.59
C GLY A 52 -14.96 16.33 -10.34
N ARG A 53 -15.05 17.19 -11.37
CA ARG A 53 -13.91 17.50 -12.25
C ARG A 53 -12.76 18.21 -11.54
N ASP A 54 -13.06 19.13 -10.64
CA ASP A 54 -12.04 19.89 -9.91
C ASP A 54 -11.34 19.01 -8.88
N GLY A 55 -12.08 18.13 -8.22
CA GLY A 55 -11.53 17.10 -7.34
C GLY A 55 -10.65 16.09 -8.09
N ALA A 56 -11.05 15.71 -9.32
CA ALA A 56 -10.22 14.83 -10.17
C ALA A 56 -8.86 15.45 -10.50
N LEU A 57 -8.82 16.72 -10.86
CA LEU A 57 -7.56 17.41 -11.18
C LEU A 57 -6.68 17.58 -9.94
N ARG A 58 -7.24 17.98 -8.81
CA ARG A 58 -6.50 18.08 -7.54
C ARG A 58 -5.98 16.72 -7.09
N GLY A 59 -6.81 15.69 -7.16
CA GLY A 59 -6.44 14.33 -6.82
C GLY A 59 -5.33 13.78 -7.72
N ALA A 60 -5.35 14.07 -9.02
CA ALA A 60 -4.31 13.68 -9.96
C ALA A 60 -2.95 14.34 -9.61
N VAL A 61 -2.95 15.63 -9.28
CA VAL A 61 -1.73 16.37 -8.92
C VAL A 61 -1.16 15.86 -7.59
N ILE A 62 -2.00 15.66 -6.58
CA ILE A 62 -1.57 15.14 -5.28
C ILE A 62 -1.06 13.70 -5.44
N GLY A 63 -1.81 12.84 -6.15
CA GLY A 63 -1.43 11.45 -6.38
C GLY A 63 -0.12 11.31 -7.16
N ALA A 64 0.08 12.12 -8.19
CA ALA A 64 1.34 12.15 -8.95
C ALA A 64 2.52 12.62 -8.09
N GLY A 65 2.32 13.63 -7.24
CA GLY A 65 3.34 14.13 -6.32
C GLY A 65 3.75 13.10 -5.29
N VAL A 66 2.80 12.41 -4.67
CA VAL A 66 3.05 11.34 -3.68
C VAL A 66 3.79 10.16 -4.33
N GLY A 67 3.39 9.74 -5.53
CA GLY A 67 4.05 8.65 -6.25
C GLY A 67 5.51 8.96 -6.64
N ALA A 68 5.84 10.24 -6.83
CA ALA A 68 7.21 10.68 -7.16
C ALA A 68 8.11 10.89 -5.94
N ILE A 69 7.53 11.22 -4.77
CA ILE A 69 8.29 11.61 -3.55
C ILE A 69 8.72 10.39 -2.74
N GLY A 70 8.04 9.23 -2.88
CA GLY A 70 8.24 8.08 -2.00
C GLY A 70 9.61 7.40 -2.10
N GLY A 71 10.40 7.64 -3.15
CA GLY A 71 11.69 6.97 -3.36
C GLY A 71 11.60 5.44 -3.49
N HIS A 72 10.38 4.92 -3.54
CA HIS A 72 10.08 3.50 -3.70
C HIS A 72 9.91 3.15 -5.18
N ILE A 73 10.48 2.04 -5.58
CA ILE A 73 10.33 1.53 -6.94
C ILE A 73 9.32 0.40 -6.99
N TRP A 74 8.57 0.32 -8.10
CA TRP A 74 7.71 -0.83 -8.39
C TRP A 74 8.40 -1.70 -9.44
N SER A 75 9.16 -2.66 -8.96
CA SER A 75 9.91 -3.60 -9.80
C SER A 75 9.05 -4.80 -10.22
N THR A 76 9.58 -5.61 -11.12
CA THR A 76 8.98 -6.91 -11.48
C THR A 76 8.81 -7.81 -10.25
N ARG A 77 9.76 -7.77 -9.30
CA ARG A 77 9.68 -8.53 -8.04
C ARG A 77 8.51 -8.09 -7.16
N MET A 78 8.26 -6.77 -7.08
CA MET A 78 7.10 -6.24 -6.37
C MET A 78 5.78 -6.67 -7.02
N GLU A 79 5.73 -6.68 -8.36
CA GLU A 79 4.56 -7.15 -9.10
C GLU A 79 4.34 -8.66 -8.93
N GLU A 80 5.39 -9.47 -8.95
CA GLU A 80 5.31 -10.91 -8.66
C GLU A 80 4.82 -11.16 -7.23
N GLN A 81 5.33 -10.39 -6.27
CA GLN A 81 4.90 -10.48 -4.87
C GLN A 81 3.42 -10.11 -4.73
N ARG A 82 2.96 -9.04 -5.38
CA ARG A 82 1.56 -8.65 -5.38
C ARG A 82 0.67 -9.80 -5.88
N ARG A 83 1.01 -10.37 -7.03
CA ARG A 83 0.26 -11.50 -7.62
C ARG A 83 0.24 -12.74 -6.73
N ALA A 84 1.40 -13.08 -6.14
CA ALA A 84 1.49 -14.20 -5.20
C ALA A 84 0.61 -13.97 -3.97
N MET A 85 0.60 -12.75 -3.44
CA MET A 85 -0.25 -12.38 -2.31
C MET A 85 -1.73 -12.41 -2.69
N GLU A 86 -2.14 -11.83 -3.83
CA GLU A 86 -3.53 -11.90 -4.30
C GLU A 86 -4.01 -13.35 -4.47
N GLN A 87 -3.14 -14.24 -4.91
CA GLN A 87 -3.48 -15.65 -5.03
C GLN A 87 -3.64 -16.33 -3.68
N SER A 88 -2.71 -16.09 -2.74
CA SER A 88 -2.71 -16.75 -1.42
C SER A 88 -3.79 -16.21 -0.48
N THR A 89 -4.30 -15.01 -0.74
CA THR A 89 -5.32 -14.35 0.09
C THR A 89 -6.75 -14.51 -0.43
N ARG A 90 -6.96 -15.19 -1.56
CA ARG A 90 -8.31 -15.38 -2.12
C ARG A 90 -9.24 -16.05 -1.13
N GLY A 91 -10.41 -15.41 -0.90
CA GLY A 91 -11.44 -15.93 0.01
C GLY A 91 -11.12 -15.79 1.50
N THR A 92 -10.02 -15.14 1.87
CA THR A 92 -9.63 -14.97 3.29
C THR A 92 -10.09 -13.66 3.90
N GLY A 93 -10.56 -12.70 3.10
CA GLY A 93 -10.88 -11.34 3.54
C GLY A 93 -9.66 -10.41 3.64
N VAL A 94 -8.46 -10.89 3.32
CA VAL A 94 -7.26 -10.05 3.22
C VAL A 94 -7.26 -9.30 1.89
N GLU A 95 -7.12 -7.99 1.94
CA GLU A 95 -7.04 -7.15 0.75
C GLU A 95 -5.58 -6.83 0.42
N VAL A 96 -5.25 -6.93 -0.87
CA VAL A 96 -3.91 -6.66 -1.40
C VAL A 96 -4.00 -5.50 -2.39
N THR A 97 -3.29 -4.41 -2.13
CA THR A 97 -3.34 -3.21 -2.95
C THR A 97 -1.95 -2.63 -3.19
N GLN A 98 -1.77 -1.91 -4.29
CA GLN A 98 -0.63 -1.04 -4.51
C GLN A 98 -1.00 0.37 -4.09
N THR A 99 -0.16 0.98 -3.25
CA THR A 99 -0.35 2.39 -2.83
C THR A 99 0.19 3.37 -3.89
N ALA A 100 -0.26 4.61 -3.81
CA ALA A 100 0.17 5.67 -4.72
C ALA A 100 1.69 5.95 -4.68
N ASP A 101 2.35 5.63 -3.57
CA ASP A 101 3.79 5.76 -3.37
C ASP A 101 4.56 4.45 -3.60
N ASN A 102 4.02 3.54 -4.44
CA ASN A 102 4.63 2.28 -4.86
C ASN A 102 4.97 1.30 -3.72
N GLN A 103 4.10 1.21 -2.72
CA GLN A 103 4.19 0.15 -1.73
C GLN A 103 3.12 -0.92 -2.01
N LEU A 104 3.43 -2.16 -1.69
CA LEU A 104 2.45 -3.24 -1.59
C LEU A 104 1.83 -3.17 -0.19
N LYS A 105 0.53 -2.93 -0.12
CA LYS A 105 -0.23 -2.91 1.13
C LYS A 105 -1.10 -4.15 1.25
N LEU A 106 -0.98 -4.84 2.37
CA LEU A 106 -1.91 -5.88 2.81
C LEU A 106 -2.75 -5.32 3.96
N HIS A 107 -4.06 -5.32 3.78
CA HIS A 107 -5.03 -5.04 4.84
C HIS A 107 -5.58 -6.36 5.37
N ILE A 108 -5.27 -6.68 6.61
CA ILE A 108 -5.51 -8.01 7.19
C ILE A 108 -6.46 -7.86 8.38
N PRO A 109 -7.73 -8.29 8.28
CA PRO A 109 -8.65 -8.29 9.40
C PRO A 109 -8.10 -9.10 10.57
N SER A 110 -8.19 -8.57 11.79
CA SER A 110 -7.70 -9.29 12.98
C SER A 110 -8.42 -10.62 13.22
N ASP A 111 -9.68 -10.72 12.83
CA ASP A 111 -10.48 -11.93 13.02
C ASP A 111 -9.97 -13.12 12.21
N VAL A 112 -9.21 -12.85 11.12
CA VAL A 112 -8.49 -13.86 10.33
C VAL A 112 -7.14 -14.24 10.97
N SER A 113 -6.53 -13.29 11.66
CA SER A 113 -5.12 -13.35 12.08
C SER A 113 -4.92 -13.75 13.53
N PHE A 114 -5.84 -13.34 14.42
CA PHE A 114 -5.72 -13.45 15.89
C PHE A 114 -7.05 -13.80 16.54
N ALA A 115 -7.01 -14.50 17.67
CA ALA A 115 -8.19 -14.63 18.51
C ALA A 115 -8.50 -13.29 19.22
N VAL A 116 -9.75 -13.12 19.66
CA VAL A 116 -10.19 -11.90 20.34
C VAL A 116 -9.31 -11.60 21.56
N GLY A 117 -8.83 -10.37 21.66
CA GLY A 117 -7.94 -9.92 22.74
C GLY A 117 -6.53 -10.55 22.74
N ARG A 118 -6.16 -11.30 21.72
CA ARG A 118 -4.89 -12.00 21.63
C ARG A 118 -4.01 -11.47 20.50
N ALA A 119 -2.72 -11.82 20.57
CA ALA A 119 -1.72 -11.51 19.57
C ALA A 119 -1.07 -12.77 18.96
N ASP A 120 -1.50 -13.97 19.36
CA ASP A 120 -0.99 -15.23 18.82
C ASP A 120 -1.52 -15.44 17.38
N ILE A 121 -0.62 -15.71 16.44
CA ILE A 121 -0.98 -15.92 15.03
C ILE A 121 -1.79 -17.20 14.86
N GLN A 122 -2.98 -17.09 14.28
CA GLN A 122 -3.83 -18.23 13.98
C GLN A 122 -3.21 -19.12 12.88
N PRO A 123 -3.45 -20.44 12.92
CA PRO A 123 -2.90 -21.38 11.94
C PRO A 123 -3.26 -21.06 10.49
N ASN A 124 -4.49 -20.58 10.23
CA ASN A 124 -4.98 -20.21 8.90
C ASN A 124 -4.30 -18.98 8.32
N PHE A 125 -3.70 -18.13 9.13
CA PHE A 125 -2.97 -16.96 8.66
C PHE A 125 -1.49 -17.26 8.29
N ARG A 126 -0.92 -18.35 8.84
CA ARG A 126 0.49 -18.73 8.61
C ARG A 126 0.85 -18.92 7.13
N PRO A 127 0.04 -19.60 6.27
CA PRO A 127 0.38 -19.77 4.85
C PRO A 127 0.50 -18.43 4.10
N ILE A 128 -0.29 -17.42 4.48
CA ILE A 128 -0.22 -16.09 3.89
C ILE A 128 1.12 -15.43 4.25
N LEU A 129 1.53 -15.53 5.51
CA LEU A 129 2.83 -15.01 5.96
C LEU A 129 4.00 -15.79 5.37
N ASP A 130 3.87 -17.10 5.14
CA ASP A 130 4.88 -17.91 4.46
C ASP A 130 5.09 -17.44 3.02
N THR A 131 3.99 -17.17 2.28
CA THR A 131 4.06 -16.60 0.93
C THR A 131 4.71 -15.22 0.93
N PHE A 132 4.38 -14.39 1.93
CA PHE A 132 4.99 -13.07 2.08
C PHE A 132 6.50 -13.17 2.34
N ALA A 133 6.93 -14.04 3.26
CA ALA A 133 8.33 -14.27 3.58
C ALA A 133 9.15 -14.77 2.39
N GLN A 134 8.59 -15.68 1.58
CA GLN A 134 9.23 -16.16 0.35
C GLN A 134 9.50 -15.04 -0.66
N GLY A 135 8.57 -14.10 -0.80
CA GLY A 135 8.77 -12.93 -1.66
C GLY A 135 9.84 -11.99 -1.13
N MET A 136 9.89 -11.77 0.18
CA MET A 136 10.94 -11.00 0.83
C MET A 136 12.34 -11.61 0.60
N ALA A 137 12.45 -12.94 0.65
CA ALA A 137 13.71 -13.62 0.39
C ALA A 137 14.25 -13.38 -1.04
N ARG A 138 13.35 -13.17 -2.01
CA ARG A 138 13.70 -12.84 -3.41
C ARG A 138 13.97 -11.35 -3.64
N ASN A 139 13.66 -10.48 -2.67
CA ASN A 139 13.84 -9.05 -2.80
C ASN A 139 14.62 -8.46 -1.61
N PRO A 140 15.97 -8.50 -1.64
CA PRO A 140 16.80 -8.03 -0.54
C PRO A 140 16.71 -6.51 -0.29
N ASN A 141 16.24 -5.75 -1.27
CA ASN A 141 16.05 -4.30 -1.15
C ASN A 141 14.69 -3.94 -0.55
N ALA A 142 13.82 -4.91 -0.31
CA ALA A 142 12.53 -4.64 0.30
C ALA A 142 12.66 -4.28 1.78
N ARG A 143 11.76 -3.37 2.20
CA ARG A 143 11.57 -2.97 3.59
C ARG A 143 10.10 -3.15 3.92
N VAL A 144 9.83 -3.56 5.14
CA VAL A 144 8.49 -3.87 5.62
C VAL A 144 8.17 -3.00 6.83
N ARG A 145 6.96 -2.45 6.83
CA ARG A 145 6.37 -1.81 8.00
C ARG A 145 5.07 -2.51 8.34
N ILE A 146 4.94 -2.93 9.59
CA ILE A 146 3.77 -3.64 10.12
C ILE A 146 3.10 -2.75 11.15
N ILE A 147 1.82 -2.47 10.98
CA ILE A 147 1.06 -1.59 11.87
C ILE A 147 -0.15 -2.36 12.39
N GLY A 148 -0.27 -2.45 13.72
CA GLY A 148 -1.43 -3.02 14.37
C GLY A 148 -2.44 -1.94 14.77
N HIS A 149 -3.73 -2.27 14.66
CA HIS A 149 -4.85 -1.41 15.04
C HIS A 149 -5.87 -2.20 15.86
N THR A 150 -6.63 -1.50 16.69
CA THR A 150 -7.79 -2.01 17.41
C THR A 150 -9.03 -1.20 17.05
N ASP A 151 -10.19 -1.66 17.47
CA ASP A 151 -11.38 -0.82 17.58
C ASP A 151 -11.32 0.04 18.85
N SER A 152 -12.36 0.85 19.08
CA SER A 152 -12.46 1.72 20.24
C SER A 152 -12.93 1.01 21.52
N THR A 153 -13.12 -0.31 21.50
CA THR A 153 -13.56 -1.06 22.68
C THR A 153 -12.41 -1.19 23.70
N GLY A 154 -12.69 -0.86 24.95
CA GLY A 154 -11.67 -0.87 26.00
C GLY A 154 -10.96 0.49 26.16
N THR A 155 -9.78 0.45 26.75
CA THR A 155 -8.98 1.64 27.06
C THR A 155 -7.69 1.67 26.24
N ASP A 156 -7.08 2.84 26.11
CA ASP A 156 -5.77 2.99 25.46
C ASP A 156 -4.67 2.16 26.13
N ALA A 157 -4.77 1.99 27.46
CA ALA A 157 -3.85 1.15 28.23
C ALA A 157 -3.88 -0.33 27.78
N ILE A 158 -5.00 -0.80 27.22
CA ILE A 158 -5.18 -2.15 26.68
C ILE A 158 -4.87 -2.14 25.16
N ASN A 159 -5.42 -1.18 24.42
CA ASN A 159 -5.39 -1.15 22.96
C ASN A 159 -4.00 -0.86 22.39
N ASN A 160 -3.25 0.04 23.02
CA ASN A 160 -1.91 0.39 22.54
C ASN A 160 -0.95 -0.81 22.61
N PRO A 161 -0.76 -1.52 23.75
CA PRO A 161 0.11 -2.69 23.77
C PRO A 161 -0.44 -3.85 22.93
N LEU A 162 -1.76 -4.07 22.87
CA LEU A 162 -2.34 -5.14 22.06
C LEU A 162 -2.03 -4.96 20.57
N SER A 163 -2.19 -3.75 20.06
CA SER A 163 -1.89 -3.43 18.65
C SER A 163 -0.41 -3.61 18.33
N LEU A 164 0.48 -3.15 19.20
CA LEU A 164 1.92 -3.33 19.06
C LEU A 164 2.32 -4.81 19.13
N ASN A 165 1.77 -5.58 20.07
CA ASN A 165 2.06 -7.00 20.22
C ASN A 165 1.61 -7.80 18.98
N ARG A 166 0.49 -7.46 18.35
CA ARG A 166 0.05 -8.08 17.09
C ARG A 166 1.04 -7.82 15.96
N ALA A 167 1.52 -6.59 15.82
CA ALA A 167 2.55 -6.25 14.84
C ALA A 167 3.88 -6.99 15.15
N ALA A 168 4.24 -7.11 16.42
CA ALA A 168 5.41 -7.86 16.86
C ALA A 168 5.32 -9.35 16.54
N SER A 169 4.16 -9.98 16.78
CA SER A 169 3.96 -11.41 16.47
C SER A 169 4.09 -11.69 14.95
N VAL A 170 3.60 -10.79 14.10
CA VAL A 170 3.79 -10.91 12.65
C VAL A 170 5.27 -10.76 12.28
N ARG A 171 5.97 -9.77 12.82
CA ARG A 171 7.43 -9.63 12.62
C ARG A 171 8.18 -10.88 13.04
N ASP A 172 7.92 -11.38 14.24
CA ASP A 172 8.64 -12.51 14.80
C ASP A 172 8.39 -13.78 13.99
N TYR A 173 7.17 -13.96 13.48
CA TYR A 173 6.87 -15.03 12.54
C TYR A 173 7.67 -14.88 11.24
N LEU A 174 7.69 -13.71 10.61
CA LEU A 174 8.45 -13.48 9.38
C LEU A 174 9.96 -13.70 9.60
N VAL A 175 10.49 -13.26 10.74
CA VAL A 175 11.89 -13.51 11.13
C VAL A 175 12.17 -15.02 11.28
N SER A 176 11.25 -15.78 11.88
CA SER A 176 11.37 -17.25 11.97
C SER A 176 11.37 -17.94 10.60
N ARG A 177 10.87 -17.26 9.55
CA ARG A 177 10.90 -17.69 8.14
C ARG A 177 12.10 -17.15 7.35
N GLY A 178 13.08 -16.55 8.03
CA GLY A 178 14.32 -16.08 7.43
C GLY A 178 14.32 -14.63 6.92
N VAL A 179 13.26 -13.87 7.17
CA VAL A 179 13.26 -12.43 6.86
C VAL A 179 14.16 -11.69 7.85
N SER A 180 15.06 -10.84 7.35
CA SER A 180 15.95 -10.06 8.22
C SER A 180 15.18 -9.13 9.14
N MET A 181 15.42 -9.18 10.44
CA MET A 181 14.80 -8.27 11.42
C MET A 181 15.08 -6.81 11.08
N GLY A 182 16.26 -6.48 10.56
CA GLY A 182 16.64 -5.12 10.17
C GLY A 182 15.87 -4.57 8.96
N SER A 183 15.13 -5.43 8.22
CA SER A 183 14.25 -4.99 7.14
C SER A 183 12.80 -4.75 7.58
N ILE A 184 12.46 -5.00 8.85
CA ILE A 184 11.10 -4.91 9.37
C ILE A 184 11.02 -3.83 10.46
N SER A 185 10.10 -2.92 10.32
CA SER A 185 9.67 -1.98 11.37
C SER A 185 8.24 -2.31 11.83
N ILE A 186 7.94 -2.07 13.09
CA ILE A 186 6.62 -2.32 13.67
C ILE A 186 6.07 -1.06 14.34
N ASP A 187 4.75 -0.92 14.38
CA ASP A 187 4.06 0.13 15.09
C ASP A 187 2.72 -0.37 15.64
N GLY A 188 2.26 0.23 16.75
CA GLY A 188 0.95 -0.02 17.35
C GLY A 188 0.16 1.28 17.45
N ARG A 189 -0.93 1.40 16.73
CA ARG A 189 -1.77 2.60 16.69
C ARG A 189 -2.96 2.55 17.63
N GLY A 190 -3.21 1.39 18.28
CA GLY A 190 -4.41 1.24 19.11
C GLY A 190 -5.66 1.58 18.29
N SER A 191 -6.56 2.36 18.87
CA SER A 191 -7.81 2.81 18.24
C SER A 191 -7.72 4.19 17.55
N ARG A 192 -6.51 4.76 17.42
CA ARG A 192 -6.32 6.16 16.99
C ARG A 192 -6.53 6.41 15.49
N GLU A 193 -6.48 5.36 14.67
CA GLU A 193 -6.59 5.47 13.21
C GLU A 193 -7.72 4.56 12.69
N PRO A 194 -9.00 4.90 12.97
CA PRO A 194 -10.12 4.11 12.48
C PRO A 194 -10.30 4.28 10.96
N VAL A 195 -10.65 3.20 10.27
CA VAL A 195 -11.01 3.18 8.84
C VAL A 195 -12.52 3.08 8.62
N ALA A 196 -13.27 2.81 9.68
CA ALA A 196 -14.74 2.74 9.67
C ALA A 196 -15.30 3.24 11.01
N SER A 197 -16.62 3.48 11.07
CA SER A 197 -17.26 3.91 12.32
C SER A 197 -17.15 2.84 13.41
N ASN A 198 -16.74 3.25 14.59
CA ASN A 198 -16.72 2.39 15.78
C ASN A 198 -18.11 2.14 16.40
N ASP A 199 -19.15 2.85 15.94
CA ASP A 199 -20.51 2.70 16.49
C ASP A 199 -21.14 1.37 16.09
N THR A 200 -20.76 0.82 14.92
CA THR A 200 -21.29 -0.43 14.40
C THR A 200 -20.34 -1.62 14.65
N ALA A 201 -20.89 -2.81 14.82
CA ALA A 201 -20.10 -4.03 14.96
C ALA A 201 -19.25 -4.30 13.70
N ALA A 202 -19.81 -4.05 12.51
CA ALA A 202 -19.11 -4.20 11.24
C ALA A 202 -17.94 -3.23 11.12
N GLY A 203 -18.12 -1.95 11.47
CA GLY A 203 -17.05 -0.97 11.44
C GLY A 203 -15.95 -1.26 12.47
N ARG A 204 -16.28 -1.71 13.68
CA ARG A 204 -15.29 -2.18 14.65
C ARG A 204 -14.48 -3.36 14.12
N ALA A 205 -15.11 -4.31 13.41
CA ALA A 205 -14.40 -5.42 12.78
C ALA A 205 -13.38 -4.94 11.75
N GLN A 206 -13.71 -3.92 10.95
CA GLN A 206 -12.78 -3.31 10.00
C GLN A 206 -11.63 -2.55 10.71
N ASN A 207 -11.90 -1.92 11.84
CA ASN A 207 -10.88 -1.21 12.62
C ASN A 207 -9.88 -2.16 13.28
N ARG A 208 -10.33 -3.36 13.72
CA ARG A 208 -9.42 -4.42 14.21
C ARG A 208 -8.68 -5.05 13.04
N ARG A 209 -7.47 -4.56 12.76
CA ARG A 209 -6.67 -5.00 11.62
C ARG A 209 -5.18 -4.93 11.89
N VAL A 210 -4.42 -5.62 11.05
CA VAL A 210 -2.99 -5.39 10.85
C VAL A 210 -2.78 -4.96 9.40
N GLU A 211 -1.97 -3.95 9.21
CA GLU A 211 -1.54 -3.49 7.89
C GLU A 211 -0.07 -3.82 7.71
N ILE A 212 0.28 -4.44 6.57
CA ILE A 212 1.66 -4.71 6.19
C ILE A 212 1.94 -3.89 4.93
N PHE A 213 2.94 -3.03 5.01
CA PHE A 213 3.45 -2.27 3.87
C PHE A 213 4.81 -2.82 3.48
N MET A 214 4.98 -3.20 2.24
CA MET A 214 6.26 -3.60 1.66
C MET A 214 6.64 -2.59 0.59
N ALA A 215 7.82 -2.01 0.74
CA ALA A 215 8.41 -1.09 -0.21
C ALA A 215 9.76 -1.60 -0.69
N GLU A 216 10.07 -1.45 -1.96
CA GLU A 216 11.41 -1.66 -2.47
C GLU A 216 12.12 -0.32 -2.59
N VAL A 217 13.29 -0.21 -1.94
CA VAL A 217 14.15 0.98 -2.06
C VAL A 217 15.11 0.79 -3.22
N ALA A 218 15.34 1.87 -3.97
CA ALA A 218 16.34 1.84 -5.04
C ALA A 218 17.71 1.44 -4.48
N PRO A 219 18.48 0.58 -5.18
CA PRO A 219 19.85 0.32 -4.80
C PRO A 219 20.65 1.63 -4.81
N ARG A 220 21.48 1.81 -3.80
CA ARG A 220 22.38 2.96 -3.69
C ARG A 220 23.60 2.76 -4.57
#